data_1b2be11c1707cb83bf45c58e94812e27
#
_entry.id   1b2be11c1707cb83bf45c58e94812e27
#
_cell.length_a   1.000
_cell.length_b   1.000
_cell.length_c   1.000
_cell.angle_alpha   90.00
_cell.angle_beta   90.00
_cell.angle_gamma   90.00
#
_symmetry.space_group_name_H-M   'P 1'
#
loop_
_entity.id
_entity.type
_entity.pdbx_description
1 polymer ?
#
loop_
_entity_poly.entity_id
_entity_poly.type
_entity_poly.pdbx_seq_one_letter_code
_entity_poly.pdbx_strand_id
1 'polypeptide(L)' 'MLPHDYIVKRIEGEYCYLENIENGEEIFIALALLPSNIDIGTKIHEEMFEYTVVA' A
#
# COMPACT_ATOMS: atom_id res chain seq x y z
N MET A 1 -13.31 6.84 -10.12
CA MET A 1 -12.36 7.01 -9.02
C MET A 1 -10.94 6.94 -9.56
N LEU A 2 -10.08 7.87 -9.17
CA LEU A 2 -8.71 7.90 -9.66
C LEU A 2 -7.86 6.86 -8.93
N PRO A 3 -6.95 6.19 -9.64
CA PRO A 3 -6.02 5.27 -8.99
C PRO A 3 -5.03 6.01 -8.12
N HIS A 4 -4.49 5.31 -7.13
CA HIS A 4 -3.50 5.88 -6.22
C HIS A 4 -2.30 4.94 -6.14
N ASP A 5 -1.13 5.54 -5.94
CA ASP A 5 0.10 4.78 -5.74
C ASP A 5 0.63 5.03 -4.34
N TYR A 6 1.12 3.97 -3.71
CA TYR A 6 1.61 4.01 -2.34
C TYR A 6 2.96 3.33 -2.23
N ILE A 7 3.68 3.68 -1.18
CA ILE A 7 4.91 2.98 -0.78
C ILE A 7 4.67 2.39 0.60
N VAL A 8 5.07 1.14 0.79
CA VAL A 8 4.99 0.50 2.10
C VAL A 8 6.04 1.13 3.01
N LYS A 9 5.59 1.77 4.09
CA LYS A 9 6.47 2.44 5.03
C LYS A 9 6.86 1.55 6.20
N ARG A 10 5.91 0.79 6.72
CA ARG A 10 6.21 -0.15 7.79
C ARG A 10 5.07 -1.16 7.92
N ILE A 11 5.40 -2.29 8.52
CA ILE A 11 4.45 -3.37 8.75
C ILE A 11 4.45 -3.64 10.25
N GLU A 12 3.27 -3.60 10.86
CA GLU A 12 3.12 -3.83 12.29
C GLU A 12 1.99 -4.81 12.55
N GLY A 13 2.34 -6.01 13.03
CA GLY A 13 1.33 -7.02 13.30
C GLY A 13 0.55 -7.37 12.03
N GLU A 14 -0.75 -7.16 12.08
CA GLU A 14 -1.62 -7.48 10.96
C GLU A 14 -1.95 -6.26 10.10
N TYR A 15 -1.24 -5.15 10.31
CA TYR A 15 -1.48 -3.91 9.59
C TYR A 15 -0.25 -3.42 8.89
N CYS A 16 -0.46 -2.70 7.80
CA CYS A 16 0.59 -2.12 6.99
C CYS A 16 0.33 -0.62 6.85
N TYR A 17 1.39 0.18 6.99
CA TYR A 17 1.31 1.62 6.82
C TYR A 17 1.82 1.98 5.45
N LEU A 18 0.98 2.66 4.67
CA LEU A 18 1.28 3.06 3.30
C LEU A 18 1.33 4.58 3.21
N GLU A 19 2.29 5.08 2.44
CA GLU A 19 2.37 6.51 2.18
C GLU A 19 1.98 6.77 0.72
N ASN A 20 1.01 7.67 0.53
CA ASN A 20 0.61 8.08 -0.82
C ASN A 20 1.75 8.86 -1.45
N ILE A 21 2.23 8.40 -2.61
CA ILE A 21 3.38 9.01 -3.26
C ILE A 21 3.10 10.44 -3.71
N GLU A 22 1.86 10.72 -4.08
CA GLU A 22 1.50 12.02 -4.64
C GLU A 22 1.37 13.13 -3.60
N ASN A 23 0.80 12.81 -2.45
CA ASN A 23 0.51 13.84 -1.44
C ASN A 23 1.17 13.60 -0.09
N GLY A 24 1.87 12.49 0.09
CA GLY A 24 2.56 12.20 1.34
C GLY A 24 1.67 11.75 2.48
N GLU A 25 0.37 11.59 2.24
CA GLU A 25 -0.53 11.15 3.30
C GLU A 25 -0.29 9.68 3.64
N GLU A 26 -0.35 9.37 4.93
CA GLU A 26 -0.17 8.02 5.40
C GLU A 26 -1.53 7.41 5.73
N ILE A 27 -1.74 6.18 5.26
CA ILE A 27 -2.92 5.39 5.63
C ILE A 27 -2.45 4.06 6.19
N PHE A 28 -3.31 3.38 6.94
CA PHE A 28 -3.00 2.01 7.34
C PHE A 28 -4.11 1.08 6.87
N ILE A 29 -3.72 -0.14 6.54
CA ILE A 29 -4.63 -1.11 5.95
C ILE A 29 -4.26 -2.50 6.46
N ALA A 30 -5.26 -3.38 6.55
CA ALA A 30 -5.00 -4.75 6.96
C ALA A 30 -4.14 -5.47 5.92
N LEU A 31 -3.13 -6.20 6.38
CA LEU A 31 -2.26 -6.95 5.48
C LEU A 31 -3.03 -7.93 4.61
N ALA A 32 -4.15 -8.44 5.13
CA ALA A 32 -4.96 -9.41 4.39
C ALA A 32 -5.52 -8.84 3.08
N LEU A 33 -5.58 -7.51 2.96
CA LEU A 33 -6.09 -6.85 1.77
C LEU A 33 -5.00 -6.59 0.74
N LEU A 34 -3.74 -6.86 1.07
CA LEU A 34 -2.61 -6.59 0.21
C LEU A 34 -2.03 -7.89 -0.35
N PRO A 35 -1.29 -7.81 -1.47
CA PRO A 35 -0.57 -8.98 -1.99
C PRO A 35 0.37 -9.55 -0.93
N SER A 36 0.60 -10.84 -0.97
CA SER A 36 1.37 -11.53 0.07
C SER A 36 2.87 -11.29 0.00
N ASN A 37 3.36 -10.80 -1.11
CA ASN A 37 4.80 -10.65 -1.33
C ASN A 37 5.28 -9.20 -1.18
N ILE A 38 4.74 -8.49 -0.21
CA ILE A 38 5.13 -7.10 0.03
C ILE A 38 6.20 -7.00 1.11
N ASP A 39 6.95 -5.90 1.08
CA ASP A 39 7.96 -5.60 2.08
C ASP A 39 8.08 -4.07 2.18
N ILE A 40 8.84 -3.60 3.15
CA ILE A 40 9.07 -2.17 3.30
C ILE A 40 9.73 -1.65 2.02
N GLY A 41 9.19 -0.54 1.49
CA GLY A 41 9.68 0.02 0.24
C GLY A 41 8.97 -0.49 -1.00
N THR A 42 8.12 -1.50 -0.88
CA THR A 42 7.37 -2.00 -2.02
C THR A 42 6.37 -0.96 -2.49
N LYS A 43 6.28 -0.78 -3.80
CA LYS A 43 5.31 0.14 -4.39
C LYS A 43 4.02 -0.59 -4.66
N ILE A 44 2.92 -0.01 -4.21
CA ILE A 44 1.58 -0.59 -4.33
C ILE A 44 0.74 0.33 -5.20
N HIS A 45 0.03 -0.25 -6.16
CA HIS A 45 -0.94 0.47 -6.98
C HIS A 45 -2.34 0.08 -6.53
N GLU A 46 -3.19 1.06 -6.25
CA GLU A 46 -4.58 0.83 -5.87
C GLU A 46 -5.49 1.36 -6.94
N GLU A 47 -6.41 0.53 -7.40
CA GLU A 47 -7.40 0.94 -8.39
C GLU A 47 -8.70 0.22 -8.07
N MET A 48 -9.76 0.99 -7.81
CA MET A 48 -11.07 0.44 -7.49
C MET A 48 -10.99 -0.57 -6.33
N PHE A 49 -10.23 -0.19 -5.29
CA PHE A 49 -10.04 -0.98 -4.07
C PHE A 49 -9.26 -2.28 -4.30
N GLU A 50 -8.63 -2.42 -5.45
CA GLU A 50 -7.76 -3.56 -5.71
C GLU A 50 -6.31 -3.12 -5.59
N TYR A 51 -5.52 -3.84 -4.80
CA TYR A 51 -4.13 -3.50 -4.52
C TYR A 51 -3.19 -4.47 -5.20
N THR A 52 -2.25 -3.95 -5.97
CA THR A 52 -1.27 -4.77 -6.70
C THR A 52 0.14 -4.23 -6.47
N VAL A 53 1.12 -5.13 -6.54
CA VAL A 53 2.53 -4.75 -6.45
C VAL A 53 2.98 -4.25 -7.81
N VAL A 54 3.66 -3.10 -7.80
CA VAL A 54 4.24 -2.55 -9.01
C VAL A 54 5.69 -3.03 -9.11
N ALA A 55 5.97 -3.73 -10.19
CA ALA A 55 7.30 -4.27 -10.43
C ALA A 55 8.28 -3.17 -10.90
#